data_a535d5976d9e44df52e6963e58635c03
#
_entry.id   a535d5976d9e44df52e6963e58635c03
#
_cell.length_a   1.000
_cell.length_b   1.000
_cell.length_c   1.000
_cell.angle_alpha   90.00
_cell.angle_beta   90.00
_cell.angle_gamma   90.00
#
_symmetry.space_group_name_H-M   'P 1'
#
loop_
_entity.id
_entity.type
_entity.pdbx_description
1 polymer ?
#
loop_
_entity_poly.entity_id
_entity_poly.type
_entity_poly.pdbx_seq_one_letter_code
_entity_poly.pdbx_strand_id
1 'polypeptide(L)'
;RHPWIFSGAVQSISEEINEGDLVDIIDHNGGFLARGHFSSGSLCIKILSFENDVIDAEWFLNRLKKAKVLREELNLPSSQTNCFRLVHGEGDGLAGLIIDIYDEIAVIQTHSAGMKRSLESIKSALLELGYQRIVLKPVGKEKSTVLSGTIEEREKVLELGLTYHIDILHGQKTGFFIDQRNSRDLVKSYSKG
;
A
#
# COMPACT_ATOMS: atom_id res chain seq x y z
N ARG A 1 -11.19 -8.83 14.70
CA ARG A 1 -11.09 -9.96 13.73
C ARG A 1 -9.76 -9.92 13.04
N HIS A 2 -9.12 -11.09 12.78
CA HIS A 2 -7.83 -11.17 12.12
C HIS A 2 -8.01 -11.11 10.60
N PRO A 3 -7.21 -10.32 9.84
CA PRO A 3 -7.38 -10.15 8.40
C PRO A 3 -6.82 -11.30 7.55
N TRP A 4 -6.30 -12.36 8.15
CA TRP A 4 -5.70 -13.51 7.47
C TRP A 4 -6.44 -14.79 7.76
N ILE A 5 -6.67 -15.61 6.73
CA ILE A 5 -7.18 -16.98 6.85
C ILE A 5 -6.12 -17.93 6.32
N PHE A 6 -5.74 -18.88 7.14
CA PHE A 6 -4.81 -19.94 6.78
C PHE A 6 -5.53 -21.13 6.16
N SER A 7 -4.87 -21.85 5.28
CA SER A 7 -5.43 -22.99 4.54
C SER A 7 -6.04 -24.07 5.46
N GLY A 8 -5.48 -24.29 6.64
CA GLY A 8 -6.02 -25.23 7.61
C GLY A 8 -7.37 -24.86 8.23
N ALA A 9 -7.83 -23.61 8.03
CA ALA A 9 -9.15 -23.13 8.47
C ALA A 9 -10.21 -23.20 7.37
N VAL A 10 -9.85 -23.57 6.15
CA VAL A 10 -10.72 -23.65 4.98
C VAL A 10 -11.11 -25.11 4.73
N GLN A 11 -12.42 -25.39 4.73
CA GLN A 11 -12.95 -26.72 4.52
C GLN A 11 -12.96 -27.09 3.03
N SER A 12 -13.34 -26.17 2.17
CA SER A 12 -13.42 -26.37 0.72
C SER A 12 -13.16 -25.07 -0.03
N ILE A 13 -12.63 -25.19 -1.24
CA ILE A 13 -12.39 -24.07 -2.16
C ILE A 13 -13.08 -24.43 -3.46
N SER A 14 -13.77 -23.48 -4.11
CA SER A 14 -14.36 -23.69 -5.43
C SER A 14 -13.29 -24.00 -6.47
N GLU A 15 -13.57 -24.91 -7.40
CA GLU A 15 -12.59 -25.43 -8.38
C GLU A 15 -12.07 -24.38 -9.38
N GLU A 16 -12.79 -23.27 -9.57
CA GLU A 16 -12.47 -22.23 -10.57
C GLU A 16 -11.72 -21.01 -9.99
N ILE A 17 -11.23 -21.08 -8.75
CA ILE A 17 -10.56 -19.94 -8.11
C ILE A 17 -9.07 -19.90 -8.49
N ASN A 18 -8.63 -18.74 -8.97
CA ASN A 18 -7.26 -18.47 -9.34
C ASN A 18 -6.54 -17.57 -8.33
N GLU A 19 -5.22 -17.60 -8.34
CA GLU A 19 -4.36 -16.75 -7.52
C GLU A 19 -4.73 -15.26 -7.68
N GLY A 20 -5.06 -14.59 -6.59
CA GLY A 20 -5.44 -13.17 -6.56
C GLY A 20 -6.91 -12.88 -6.85
N ASP A 21 -7.75 -13.89 -7.08
CA ASP A 21 -9.19 -13.68 -7.23
C ASP A 21 -9.81 -13.11 -5.95
N LEU A 22 -10.81 -12.26 -6.13
CA LEU A 22 -11.65 -11.79 -5.04
C LEU A 22 -12.68 -12.89 -4.71
N VAL A 23 -12.70 -13.32 -3.45
CA VAL A 23 -13.54 -14.42 -3.00
C VAL A 23 -14.37 -14.03 -1.78
N ASP A 24 -15.57 -14.61 -1.67
CA ASP A 24 -16.37 -14.55 -0.47
C ASP A 24 -16.05 -15.74 0.44
N ILE A 25 -15.90 -15.45 1.70
CA ILE A 25 -15.76 -16.45 2.76
C ILE A 25 -17.14 -16.63 3.39
N ILE A 26 -17.61 -17.86 3.40
CA ILE A 26 -18.90 -18.23 3.96
C ILE A 26 -18.73 -19.25 5.09
N ASP A 27 -19.65 -19.27 6.03
CA ASP A 27 -19.71 -20.32 7.05
C ASP A 27 -20.34 -21.62 6.50
N HIS A 28 -20.42 -22.65 7.34
CA HIS A 28 -21.00 -23.96 6.99
C HIS A 28 -22.52 -23.91 6.69
N ASN A 29 -23.21 -22.83 7.07
CA ASN A 29 -24.62 -22.59 6.78
C ASN A 29 -24.84 -21.71 5.53
N GLY A 30 -23.74 -21.29 4.86
CA GLY A 30 -23.79 -20.38 3.71
C GLY A 30 -23.85 -18.90 4.10
N GLY A 31 -23.69 -18.56 5.38
CA GLY A 31 -23.66 -17.17 5.83
C GLY A 31 -22.36 -16.47 5.45
N PHE A 32 -22.46 -15.22 4.92
CA PHE A 32 -21.28 -14.40 4.58
C PHE A 32 -20.49 -14.04 5.84
N LEU A 33 -19.17 -14.24 5.79
CA LEU A 33 -18.23 -13.91 6.88
C LEU A 33 -17.28 -12.77 6.53
N ALA A 34 -16.76 -12.74 5.30
CA ALA A 34 -15.79 -11.76 4.84
C ALA A 34 -15.59 -11.86 3.33
N ARG A 35 -14.90 -10.86 2.76
CA ARG A 35 -14.43 -10.83 1.37
C ARG A 35 -12.95 -10.51 1.33
N GLY A 36 -12.18 -11.17 0.45
CA GLY A 36 -10.75 -10.98 0.37
C GLY A 36 -10.11 -11.59 -0.86
N HIS A 37 -8.80 -11.44 -0.99
CA HIS A 37 -8.03 -12.01 -2.08
C HIS A 37 -7.53 -13.40 -1.72
N PHE A 38 -7.75 -14.35 -2.65
CA PHE A 38 -7.26 -15.71 -2.56
C PHE A 38 -5.76 -15.79 -2.91
N SER A 39 -5.07 -16.72 -2.25
CA SER A 39 -3.70 -17.15 -2.55
C SER A 39 -3.57 -18.65 -2.34
N SER A 40 -2.83 -19.32 -3.19
CA SER A 40 -2.60 -20.78 -3.13
C SER A 40 -1.65 -21.22 -2.00
N GLY A 41 -1.07 -20.27 -1.24
CA GLY A 41 -0.15 -20.57 -0.13
C GLY A 41 -0.84 -20.94 1.18
N SER A 42 -0.03 -21.15 2.24
CA SER A 42 -0.52 -21.42 3.60
C SER A 42 -1.40 -20.29 4.15
N LEU A 43 -1.07 -19.04 3.85
CA LEU A 43 -1.94 -17.88 4.06
C LEU A 43 -2.82 -17.74 2.82
N CYS A 44 -3.98 -18.40 2.84
CA CYS A 44 -4.77 -18.55 1.63
C CYS A 44 -5.75 -17.41 1.36
N ILE A 45 -6.13 -16.60 2.36
CA ILE A 45 -6.98 -15.44 2.11
C ILE A 45 -6.48 -14.24 2.90
N LYS A 46 -6.34 -13.12 2.22
CA LYS A 46 -6.14 -11.80 2.80
C LYS A 46 -7.44 -11.03 2.75
N ILE A 47 -8.09 -10.87 3.91
CA ILE A 47 -9.39 -10.20 4.03
C ILE A 47 -9.23 -8.71 3.75
N LEU A 48 -10.13 -8.16 2.96
CA LEU A 48 -10.30 -6.74 2.67
C LEU A 48 -11.48 -6.16 3.43
N SER A 49 -12.60 -6.90 3.50
CA SER A 49 -13.77 -6.47 4.25
C SER A 49 -14.45 -7.62 4.99
N PHE A 50 -15.00 -7.30 6.16
CA PHE A 50 -15.89 -8.17 6.91
C PHE A 50 -17.38 -7.85 6.64
N GLU A 51 -17.62 -6.88 5.78
CA GLU A 51 -18.94 -6.50 5.29
C GLU A 51 -19.07 -6.94 3.82
N ASN A 52 -20.30 -7.05 3.33
CA ASN A 52 -20.56 -7.44 1.94
C ASN A 52 -20.36 -6.24 0.97
N ASP A 53 -19.16 -5.63 1.08
CA ASP A 53 -18.76 -4.49 0.26
C ASP A 53 -18.48 -4.91 -1.19
N VAL A 54 -18.77 -4.02 -2.15
CA VAL A 54 -18.21 -4.10 -3.50
C VAL A 54 -16.79 -3.55 -3.45
N ILE A 55 -15.80 -4.36 -3.84
CA ILE A 55 -14.37 -3.97 -3.82
C ILE A 55 -14.01 -3.38 -5.19
N ASP A 56 -14.32 -2.13 -5.37
CA ASP A 56 -14.10 -1.34 -6.58
C ASP A 56 -13.22 -0.11 -6.33
N ALA A 57 -13.11 0.80 -7.31
CA ALA A 57 -12.32 2.02 -7.19
C ALA A 57 -12.83 2.95 -6.07
N GLU A 58 -14.14 3.03 -5.86
CA GLU A 58 -14.74 3.84 -4.80
C GLU A 58 -14.40 3.25 -3.41
N TRP A 59 -14.44 1.93 -3.27
CA TRP A 59 -14.03 1.26 -2.05
C TRP A 59 -12.56 1.56 -1.72
N PHE A 60 -11.64 1.44 -2.69
CA PHE A 60 -10.23 1.80 -2.51
C PHE A 60 -10.07 3.28 -2.14
N LEU A 61 -10.78 4.17 -2.81
CA LEU A 61 -10.76 5.60 -2.49
C LEU A 61 -11.14 5.87 -1.03
N ASN A 62 -12.22 5.25 -0.55
CA ASN A 62 -12.68 5.40 0.82
C ASN A 62 -11.67 4.87 1.84
N ARG A 63 -10.98 3.78 1.53
CA ARG A 63 -9.89 3.24 2.37
C ARG A 63 -8.68 4.17 2.37
N LEU A 64 -8.28 4.68 1.22
CA LEU A 64 -7.17 5.63 1.10
C LEU A 64 -7.46 6.97 1.79
N LYS A 65 -8.70 7.47 1.71
CA LYS A 65 -9.15 8.65 2.47
C LYS A 65 -8.99 8.45 3.97
N LYS A 66 -9.40 7.29 4.51
CA LYS A 66 -9.22 6.95 5.93
C LYS A 66 -7.74 6.91 6.32
N ALA A 67 -6.91 6.28 5.49
CA ALA A 67 -5.47 6.23 5.72
C ALA A 67 -4.85 7.63 5.70
N LYS A 68 -5.27 8.50 4.78
CA LYS A 68 -4.82 9.89 4.68
C LYS A 68 -5.17 10.69 5.93
N VAL A 69 -6.42 10.64 6.39
CA VAL A 69 -6.87 11.31 7.63
C VAL A 69 -6.01 10.90 8.82
N LEU A 70 -5.72 9.61 8.98
CA LEU A 70 -4.84 9.14 10.05
C LEU A 70 -3.43 9.76 9.98
N ARG A 71 -2.87 9.96 8.77
CA ARG A 71 -1.56 10.61 8.59
C ARG A 71 -1.63 12.11 8.88
N GLU A 72 -2.73 12.76 8.51
CA GLU A 72 -2.98 14.19 8.83
C GLU A 72 -3.06 14.42 10.34
N GLU A 73 -3.70 13.52 11.10
CA GLU A 73 -3.70 13.54 12.57
C GLU A 73 -2.28 13.40 13.17
N LEU A 74 -1.36 12.75 12.45
CA LEU A 74 0.06 12.63 12.79
C LEU A 74 0.91 13.78 12.23
N ASN A 75 0.29 14.87 11.73
CA ASN A 75 0.95 15.99 11.05
C ASN A 75 1.81 15.56 9.84
N LEU A 76 1.30 14.63 9.01
CA LEU A 76 1.93 14.20 7.77
C LEU A 76 0.96 14.37 6.58
N PRO A 77 1.36 15.13 5.53
CA PRO A 77 2.60 15.89 5.44
C PRO A 77 2.63 17.12 6.34
N SER A 78 3.82 17.70 6.52
CA SER A 78 4.03 18.98 7.21
C SER A 78 4.99 19.87 6.41
N SER A 79 5.19 21.12 6.85
CA SER A 79 6.20 22.01 6.26
C SER A 79 7.64 21.52 6.42
N GLN A 80 7.87 20.52 7.27
CA GLN A 80 9.19 19.94 7.55
C GLN A 80 9.35 18.51 7.01
N THR A 81 8.25 17.85 6.62
CA THR A 81 8.27 16.44 6.18
C THR A 81 7.16 16.18 5.19
N ASN A 82 7.53 15.86 3.94
CA ASN A 82 6.61 15.53 2.85
C ASN A 82 6.81 14.11 2.30
N CYS A 83 7.62 13.28 2.99
CA CYS A 83 7.79 11.87 2.64
C CYS A 83 7.29 10.98 3.80
N PHE A 84 6.34 10.10 3.51
CA PHE A 84 5.72 9.24 4.54
C PHE A 84 5.00 8.04 3.92
N ARG A 85 4.70 7.03 4.75
CA ARG A 85 3.89 5.88 4.36
C ARG A 85 2.41 6.22 4.50
N LEU A 86 1.72 6.27 3.35
CA LEU A 86 0.27 6.47 3.30
C LEU A 86 -0.47 5.18 3.64
N VAL A 87 -0.04 4.03 3.10
CA VAL A 87 -0.66 2.73 3.33
C VAL A 87 0.36 1.73 3.84
N HIS A 88 0.04 1.06 4.94
CA HIS A 88 0.83 0.01 5.55
C HIS A 88 0.05 -1.30 5.65
N GLY A 89 -0.35 -1.85 4.51
CA GLY A 89 -0.94 -3.17 4.42
C GLY A 89 -2.14 -3.38 5.34
N GLU A 90 -2.04 -4.40 6.16
CA GLU A 90 -3.06 -4.82 7.12
C GLU A 90 -3.40 -3.74 8.15
N GLY A 91 -2.44 -2.90 8.52
CA GLY A 91 -2.64 -1.80 9.47
C GLY A 91 -3.66 -0.76 8.99
N ASP A 92 -3.78 -0.60 7.66
CA ASP A 92 -4.74 0.32 7.04
C ASP A 92 -5.92 -0.45 6.39
N GLY A 93 -6.06 -1.76 6.66
CA GLY A 93 -7.12 -2.62 6.10
C GLY A 93 -6.97 -2.88 4.61
N LEU A 94 -5.75 -2.76 4.07
CA LEU A 94 -5.40 -2.96 2.66
C LEU A 94 -4.30 -4.02 2.54
N ALA A 95 -4.60 -5.23 3.03
CA ALA A 95 -3.67 -6.36 3.15
C ALA A 95 -2.86 -6.61 1.88
N GLY A 96 -1.54 -6.51 1.98
CA GLY A 96 -0.62 -6.69 0.86
C GLY A 96 -0.42 -5.46 -0.04
N LEU A 97 -0.85 -4.26 0.39
CA LEU A 97 -0.60 -3.00 -0.30
C LEU A 97 0.30 -2.09 0.53
N ILE A 98 1.33 -1.55 -0.08
CA ILE A 98 2.16 -0.47 0.46
C ILE A 98 2.04 0.73 -0.49
N ILE A 99 1.82 1.91 0.07
CA ILE A 99 1.90 3.17 -0.67
C ILE A 99 2.72 4.15 0.16
N ASP A 100 3.83 4.58 -0.41
CA ASP A 100 4.68 5.63 0.15
C ASP A 100 4.51 6.92 -0.67
N ILE A 101 4.40 8.03 0.02
CA ILE A 101 4.30 9.36 -0.58
C ILE A 101 5.66 10.06 -0.50
N TYR A 102 6.05 10.65 -1.60
CA TYR A 102 7.24 11.47 -1.75
C TYR A 102 6.84 12.78 -2.40
N ASP A 103 6.46 13.76 -1.56
CA ASP A 103 5.85 15.03 -1.98
C ASP A 103 4.54 14.77 -2.77
N GLU A 104 4.51 15.01 -4.07
CA GLU A 104 3.35 14.77 -4.94
C GLU A 104 3.36 13.38 -5.62
N ILE A 105 4.34 12.54 -5.31
CA ILE A 105 4.52 11.24 -5.95
C ILE A 105 4.02 10.13 -5.03
N ALA A 106 3.11 9.31 -5.52
CA ALA A 106 2.68 8.08 -4.86
C ALA A 106 3.43 6.87 -5.45
N VAL A 107 4.14 6.13 -4.60
CA VAL A 107 4.85 4.91 -5.00
C VAL A 107 4.13 3.70 -4.42
N ILE A 108 3.63 2.84 -5.30
CA ILE A 108 2.84 1.65 -4.99
C ILE A 108 3.75 0.42 -4.99
N GLN A 109 3.61 -0.43 -3.97
CA GLN A 109 4.10 -1.82 -4.00
C GLN A 109 2.94 -2.77 -3.71
N THR A 110 2.76 -3.76 -4.58
CA THR A 110 1.79 -4.83 -4.40
C THR A 110 2.51 -6.10 -3.94
N HIS A 111 2.16 -6.59 -2.74
CA HIS A 111 2.73 -7.77 -2.11
C HIS A 111 1.83 -9.01 -2.25
N SER A 112 0.78 -8.92 -3.07
CA SER A 112 -0.11 -10.04 -3.38
C SER A 112 -0.63 -9.94 -4.81
N ALA A 113 -0.97 -11.09 -5.39
CA ALA A 113 -1.57 -11.15 -6.73
C ALA A 113 -2.89 -10.36 -6.80
N GLY A 114 -3.72 -10.42 -5.74
CA GLY A 114 -4.97 -9.69 -5.67
C GLY A 114 -4.77 -8.17 -5.71
N MET A 115 -3.80 -7.62 -4.95
CA MET A 115 -3.47 -6.19 -5.04
C MET A 115 -2.89 -5.81 -6.40
N LYS A 116 -2.15 -6.71 -7.06
CA LYS A 116 -1.67 -6.50 -8.43
C LYS A 116 -2.85 -6.43 -9.42
N ARG A 117 -3.87 -7.26 -9.26
CA ARG A 117 -5.10 -7.22 -10.08
C ARG A 117 -5.93 -5.95 -9.82
N SER A 118 -5.91 -5.42 -8.61
CA SER A 118 -6.63 -4.19 -8.22
C SER A 118 -5.88 -2.89 -8.58
N LEU A 119 -4.75 -2.97 -9.28
CA LEU A 119 -3.86 -1.83 -9.52
C LEU A 119 -4.55 -0.64 -10.20
N GLU A 120 -5.43 -0.87 -11.18
CA GLU A 120 -6.14 0.21 -11.87
C GLU A 120 -7.14 0.92 -10.93
N SER A 121 -7.83 0.18 -10.06
CA SER A 121 -8.73 0.77 -9.05
C SER A 121 -7.93 1.60 -8.03
N ILE A 122 -6.78 1.11 -7.58
CA ILE A 122 -5.87 1.82 -6.67
C ILE A 122 -5.34 3.10 -7.32
N LYS A 123 -4.89 3.02 -8.58
CA LYS A 123 -4.42 4.17 -9.37
C LYS A 123 -5.50 5.23 -9.52
N SER A 124 -6.73 4.82 -9.91
CA SER A 124 -7.88 5.71 -10.02
C SER A 124 -8.15 6.45 -8.72
N ALA A 125 -8.15 5.74 -7.61
CA ALA A 125 -8.36 6.30 -6.28
C ALA A 125 -7.26 7.30 -5.87
N LEU A 126 -6.00 7.03 -6.22
CA LEU A 126 -4.89 7.96 -5.97
C LEU A 126 -4.99 9.23 -6.81
N LEU A 127 -5.37 9.11 -8.08
CA LEU A 127 -5.61 10.26 -8.94
C LEU A 127 -6.72 11.17 -8.39
N GLU A 128 -7.81 10.58 -7.87
CA GLU A 128 -8.91 11.32 -7.25
C GLU A 128 -8.47 11.98 -5.93
N LEU A 129 -7.53 11.39 -5.19
CA LEU A 129 -6.91 12.01 -4.01
C LEU A 129 -5.92 13.14 -4.35
N GLY A 130 -5.66 13.40 -5.64
CA GLY A 130 -4.80 14.47 -6.12
C GLY A 130 -3.37 14.04 -6.48
N TYR A 131 -2.99 12.77 -6.32
CA TYR A 131 -1.65 12.29 -6.70
C TYR A 131 -1.57 12.06 -8.20
N GLN A 132 -1.03 13.03 -8.94
CA GLN A 132 -0.92 12.94 -10.40
C GLN A 132 0.32 12.17 -10.89
N ARG A 133 1.30 11.97 -10.01
CA ARG A 133 2.57 11.28 -10.29
C ARG A 133 2.56 9.96 -9.54
N ILE A 134 2.43 8.84 -10.27
CA ILE A 134 2.23 7.52 -9.68
C ILE A 134 3.22 6.52 -10.28
N VAL A 135 3.90 5.78 -9.41
CA VAL A 135 4.86 4.74 -9.79
C VAL A 135 4.45 3.42 -9.18
N LEU A 136 4.46 2.36 -9.96
CA LEU A 136 4.48 0.98 -9.48
C LEU A 136 5.93 0.53 -9.33
N LYS A 137 6.31 0.17 -8.13
CA LYS A 137 7.62 -0.39 -7.81
C LYS A 137 7.46 -1.84 -7.38
N PRO A 138 7.72 -2.81 -8.25
CA PRO A 138 7.50 -4.21 -7.94
C PRO A 138 8.41 -4.70 -6.82
N VAL A 139 7.97 -5.75 -6.13
CA VAL A 139 8.80 -6.45 -5.15
C VAL A 139 9.72 -7.41 -5.91
N GLY A 140 11.03 -7.24 -5.75
CA GLY A 140 12.03 -8.10 -6.41
C GLY A 140 12.86 -7.36 -7.47
N LYS A 141 13.20 -8.06 -8.56
CA LYS A 141 14.13 -7.58 -9.59
C LYS A 141 13.47 -6.92 -10.82
N GLU A 142 12.15 -6.89 -10.85
CA GLU A 142 11.42 -6.25 -11.95
C GLU A 142 11.65 -4.73 -11.94
N LYS A 143 11.57 -4.10 -13.11
CA LYS A 143 11.74 -2.65 -13.23
C LYS A 143 10.49 -1.90 -12.74
N SER A 144 10.72 -0.73 -12.15
CA SER A 144 9.65 0.21 -11.82
C SER A 144 8.93 0.68 -13.09
N THR A 145 7.63 0.95 -12.96
CA THR A 145 6.79 1.43 -14.06
C THR A 145 6.10 2.72 -13.65
N VAL A 146 6.25 3.78 -14.44
CA VAL A 146 5.50 5.02 -14.25
C VAL A 146 4.08 4.79 -14.75
N LEU A 147 3.10 4.89 -13.86
CA LEU A 147 1.68 4.69 -14.16
C LEU A 147 0.98 6.01 -14.52
N SER A 148 1.49 7.14 -14.04
CA SER A 148 0.96 8.49 -14.32
C SER A 148 2.04 9.53 -14.08
N GLY A 149 2.01 10.61 -14.86
CA GLY A 149 2.94 11.74 -14.76
C GLY A 149 4.36 11.44 -15.22
N THR A 150 5.30 12.28 -14.81
CA THR A 150 6.72 12.18 -15.12
C THR A 150 7.53 12.09 -13.84
N ILE A 151 8.55 11.26 -13.81
CA ILE A 151 9.46 11.09 -12.67
C ILE A 151 10.87 11.48 -13.07
N GLU A 152 11.46 12.39 -12.31
CA GLU A 152 12.83 12.83 -12.51
C GLU A 152 13.84 11.78 -12.02
N GLU A 153 15.06 11.83 -12.53
CA GLU A 153 16.15 10.93 -12.10
C GLU A 153 16.42 11.06 -10.58
N ARG A 154 16.29 12.27 -10.06
CA ARG A 154 16.43 12.57 -8.63
C ARG A 154 15.32 13.50 -8.16
N GLU A 155 14.41 12.96 -7.41
CA GLU A 155 13.34 13.71 -6.79
C GLU A 155 13.79 14.30 -5.46
N LYS A 156 13.24 15.46 -5.10
CA LYS A 156 13.52 16.14 -3.82
C LYS A 156 12.42 15.86 -2.84
N VAL A 157 12.80 15.48 -1.62
CA VAL A 157 11.86 15.31 -0.50
C VAL A 157 12.39 16.01 0.75
N LEU A 158 11.48 16.36 1.64
CA LEU A 158 11.79 16.93 2.95
C LEU A 158 11.55 15.88 4.03
N GLU A 159 12.50 15.75 4.93
CA GLU A 159 12.34 14.99 6.18
C GLU A 159 13.01 15.74 7.32
N LEU A 160 12.21 16.12 8.33
CA LEU A 160 12.65 16.87 9.50
C LEU A 160 13.44 18.15 9.14
N GLY A 161 12.98 18.87 8.11
CA GLY A 161 13.58 20.11 7.60
C GLY A 161 14.83 19.91 6.73
N LEU A 162 15.27 18.67 6.51
CA LEU A 162 16.39 18.37 5.62
C LEU A 162 15.89 17.94 4.25
N THR A 163 16.54 18.44 3.21
CA THR A 163 16.27 18.03 1.83
C THR A 163 17.08 16.80 1.47
N TYR A 164 16.42 15.76 0.96
CA TYR A 164 17.05 14.58 0.39
C TYR A 164 16.77 14.49 -1.10
N HIS A 165 17.77 14.03 -1.85
CA HIS A 165 17.64 13.67 -3.25
C HIS A 165 17.49 12.14 -3.34
N ILE A 166 16.37 11.68 -3.85
CA ILE A 166 16.02 10.26 -3.88
C ILE A 166 15.84 9.75 -5.30
N ASP A 167 16.17 8.50 -5.54
CA ASP A 167 15.91 7.81 -6.81
C ASP A 167 14.71 6.85 -6.60
N ILE A 168 13.56 7.27 -7.09
CA ILE A 168 12.34 6.48 -6.96
C ILE A 168 12.38 5.25 -7.87
N LEU A 169 12.92 5.39 -9.08
CA LEU A 169 12.86 4.33 -10.08
C LEU A 169 13.85 3.19 -9.81
N HIS A 170 15.08 3.49 -9.36
CA HIS A 170 16.15 2.52 -9.20
C HIS A 170 16.60 2.32 -7.75
N GLY A 171 16.27 3.24 -6.84
CA GLY A 171 16.63 3.17 -5.43
C GLY A 171 16.00 1.96 -4.72
N GLN A 172 16.49 1.64 -3.53
CA GLN A 172 15.98 0.52 -2.72
C GLN A 172 14.60 0.81 -2.13
N LYS A 173 13.87 -0.23 -1.73
CA LYS A 173 12.47 -0.15 -1.22
C LYS A 173 11.60 0.61 -2.23
N THR A 174 10.90 1.63 -1.77
CA THR A 174 10.09 2.53 -2.60
C THR A 174 10.87 3.72 -3.16
N GLY A 175 12.18 3.84 -2.86
CA GLY A 175 13.08 4.93 -3.27
C GLY A 175 13.85 5.56 -2.12
N PHE A 176 13.32 5.46 -0.88
CA PHE A 176 13.92 6.00 0.33
C PHE A 176 13.57 5.15 1.56
N PHE A 177 14.41 5.18 2.58
CA PHE A 177 14.23 4.43 3.82
C PHE A 177 13.42 5.26 4.84
N ILE A 178 12.11 5.42 4.62
CA ILE A 178 11.23 6.20 5.50
C ILE A 178 11.24 5.66 6.94
N ASP A 179 11.38 4.36 7.12
CA ASP A 179 11.47 3.68 8.42
C ASP A 179 12.71 4.03 9.23
N GLN A 180 13.74 4.62 8.61
CA GLN A 180 14.97 5.06 9.28
C GLN A 180 14.94 6.53 9.73
N ARG A 181 13.79 7.21 9.70
CA ARG A 181 13.65 8.62 10.10
C ARG A 181 14.18 8.89 11.49
N ASN A 182 13.76 8.11 12.47
CA ASN A 182 14.19 8.27 13.86
C ASN A 182 15.70 8.03 14.04
N SER A 183 16.27 7.08 13.28
CA SER A 183 17.72 6.83 13.30
C SER A 183 18.49 8.02 12.72
N ARG A 184 18.00 8.63 11.64
CA ARG A 184 18.61 9.84 11.06
C ARG A 184 18.53 11.04 12.01
N ASP A 185 17.41 11.22 12.69
CA ASP A 185 17.23 12.29 13.68
C ASP A 185 18.17 12.10 14.88
N LEU A 186 18.32 10.86 15.33
CA LEU A 186 19.26 10.52 16.39
C LEU A 186 20.71 10.83 15.95
N VAL A 187 21.13 10.42 14.75
CA VAL A 187 22.46 10.76 14.20
C VAL A 187 22.69 12.27 14.18
N LYS A 188 21.68 13.04 13.75
CA LYS A 188 21.75 14.51 13.75
C LYS A 188 22.06 15.06 15.16
N SER A 189 21.49 14.48 16.22
CA SER A 189 21.73 14.92 17.60
C SER A 189 23.16 14.66 18.08
N TYR A 190 23.85 13.69 17.52
CA TYR A 190 25.25 13.37 17.83
C TYR A 190 26.27 14.02 16.87
N SER A 191 25.81 14.52 15.72
CA SER A 191 26.67 15.20 14.74
C SER A 191 26.98 16.61 15.23
N LYS A 192 28.17 16.79 15.77
CA LYS A 192 28.74 18.12 16.06
C LYS A 192 29.53 18.50 14.82
N GLY A 193 28.99 19.44 14.04
CA GLY A 193 29.65 20.03 12.87
C GLY A 193 30.92 20.79 13.24
#